data_303c72627ba96756dda9d68012d900c8
#
_entry.id   303c72627ba96756dda9d68012d900c8
#
_cell.length_a   1.000
_cell.length_b   1.000
_cell.length_c   1.000
_cell.angle_alpha   90.00
_cell.angle_beta   90.00
_cell.angle_gamma   90.00
#
_symmetry.space_group_name_H-M   'P 1'
#
loop_
_entity.id
_entity.type
_entity.pdbx_description
1 polymer ?
#
loop_
_entity_poly.entity_id
_entity_poly.type
_entity_poly.pdbx_seq_one_letter_code
_entity_poly.pdbx_strand_id
1 'polypeptide(L)'
;YSEFSVTDENGTYLHWDKFRRIHTEDTRMKWRAVKESRMKIQKPIDFPFRHRFWFCIPDSLQARLHLIDKSCGSTIGTSSLGGFGRSEQNRFLLKSLIMEEAITSAQLEGAATTRKVAKDMLKSQRKPKTKDEIMIVNNYHLMKKAVELKNTPLSVEMILDLHRIATSNAIEN
;
A
#
# COMPACT_ATOMS: atom_id res chain seq x y z
N TYR A 1 12.94 -5.72 -33.83
CA TYR A 1 12.68 -4.73 -32.78
C TYR A 1 11.43 -5.04 -31.91
N SER A 2 10.83 -6.24 -32.05
CA SER A 2 9.62 -6.63 -31.33
C SER A 2 9.84 -7.45 -30.04
N GLU A 3 11.09 -7.65 -29.62
CA GLU A 3 11.42 -8.56 -28.52
C GLU A 3 11.32 -7.97 -27.11
N PHE A 4 11.28 -6.64 -26.98
CA PHE A 4 11.21 -6.02 -25.66
C PHE A 4 9.79 -5.61 -25.31
N SER A 5 9.15 -6.49 -24.55
CA SER A 5 7.80 -6.32 -24.01
C SER A 5 7.78 -5.37 -22.80
N VAL A 6 6.60 -5.04 -22.36
CA VAL A 6 6.34 -4.31 -21.08
C VAL A 6 6.97 -5.02 -19.90
N THR A 7 6.98 -6.36 -19.93
CA THR A 7 7.56 -7.26 -18.95
C THR A 7 8.66 -8.11 -19.60
N ASP A 8 9.45 -8.81 -18.79
CA ASP A 8 10.34 -9.86 -19.26
C ASP A 8 9.54 -11.12 -19.69
N GLU A 9 10.24 -12.14 -20.17
CA GLU A 9 9.66 -13.43 -20.58
C GLU A 9 8.92 -14.18 -19.49
N ASN A 10 9.23 -13.89 -18.21
CA ASN A 10 8.56 -14.43 -17.03
C ASN A 10 7.38 -13.54 -16.55
N GLY A 11 7.00 -12.52 -17.31
CA GLY A 11 5.95 -11.58 -16.95
C GLY A 11 6.34 -10.59 -15.84
N THR A 12 7.64 -10.46 -15.51
CA THR A 12 8.11 -9.55 -14.46
C THR A 12 8.31 -8.14 -15.00
N TYR A 13 7.74 -7.17 -14.30
CA TYR A 13 7.95 -5.75 -14.60
C TYR A 13 9.29 -5.29 -14.02
N LEU A 14 10.33 -5.27 -14.84
CA LEU A 14 11.66 -4.84 -14.44
C LEU A 14 11.77 -3.31 -14.44
N HIS A 15 12.29 -2.73 -13.35
CA HIS A 15 12.76 -1.34 -13.36
C HIS A 15 14.22 -1.24 -13.84
N TRP A 16 14.70 -0.03 -14.12
CA TRP A 16 16.00 0.23 -14.71
C TRP A 16 17.16 -0.48 -14.01
N ASP A 17 17.24 -0.40 -12.69
CA ASP A 17 18.37 -0.96 -11.92
C ASP A 17 18.47 -2.48 -12.04
N LYS A 18 17.35 -3.16 -12.08
CA LYS A 18 17.31 -4.61 -12.29
C LYS A 18 17.57 -4.96 -13.75
N PHE A 19 16.95 -4.22 -14.67
CA PHE A 19 17.11 -4.41 -16.10
C PHE A 19 18.57 -4.30 -16.55
N ARG A 20 19.29 -3.24 -16.13
CA ARG A 20 20.71 -3.02 -16.52
C ARG A 20 21.68 -4.07 -15.98
N ARG A 21 21.31 -4.82 -14.92
CA ARG A 21 22.12 -5.91 -14.38
C ARG A 21 21.95 -7.21 -15.17
N ILE A 22 20.79 -7.40 -15.78
CA ILE A 22 20.45 -8.59 -16.56
C ILE A 22 20.92 -8.42 -18.02
N HIS A 23 20.73 -7.24 -18.58
CA HIS A 23 21.05 -6.92 -19.97
C HIS A 23 22.28 -6.02 -20.04
N THR A 24 23.46 -6.62 -20.18
CA THR A 24 24.75 -5.90 -20.20
C THR A 24 25.11 -5.33 -21.56
N GLU A 25 24.64 -5.96 -22.64
CA GLU A 25 24.87 -5.50 -24.00
C GLU A 25 23.70 -4.65 -24.50
N ASP A 26 24.03 -3.53 -25.17
CA ASP A 26 23.04 -2.59 -25.72
C ASP A 26 21.94 -2.14 -24.74
N THR A 27 22.26 -2.14 -23.46
CA THR A 27 21.33 -1.92 -22.35
C THR A 27 20.46 -0.69 -22.55
N ARG A 28 21.04 0.43 -23.01
CA ARG A 28 20.29 1.68 -23.18
C ARG A 28 19.29 1.60 -24.34
N MET A 29 19.66 0.94 -25.42
CA MET A 29 18.80 0.77 -26.60
C MET A 29 17.64 -0.18 -26.28
N LYS A 30 17.94 -1.31 -25.63
CA LYS A 30 16.95 -2.27 -25.14
C LYS A 30 15.98 -1.61 -24.15
N TRP A 31 16.50 -0.81 -23.21
CA TRP A 31 15.65 -0.07 -22.26
C TRP A 31 14.76 0.96 -22.93
N ARG A 32 15.23 1.60 -23.99
CA ARG A 32 14.40 2.52 -24.78
C ARG A 32 13.21 1.78 -25.40
N ALA A 33 13.43 0.60 -25.99
CA ALA A 33 12.37 -0.22 -26.55
C ALA A 33 11.33 -0.66 -25.47
N VAL A 34 11.80 -1.06 -24.28
CA VAL A 34 10.92 -1.35 -23.13
C VAL A 34 10.07 -0.12 -22.76
N LYS A 35 10.68 1.06 -22.67
CA LYS A 35 9.92 2.29 -22.35
C LYS A 35 8.90 2.62 -23.43
N GLU A 36 9.24 2.48 -24.70
CA GLU A 36 8.31 2.71 -25.81
C GLU A 36 7.11 1.73 -25.75
N SER A 37 7.37 0.45 -25.44
CA SER A 37 6.29 -0.54 -25.24
C SER A 37 5.38 -0.16 -24.05
N ARG A 38 5.94 0.33 -22.94
CA ARG A 38 5.18 0.79 -21.78
C ARG A 38 4.37 2.05 -22.08
N MET A 39 4.92 2.97 -22.86
CA MET A 39 4.21 4.20 -23.26
C MET A 39 2.91 3.92 -24.02
N LYS A 40 2.83 2.81 -24.78
CA LYS A 40 1.63 2.43 -25.53
C LYS A 40 0.45 2.04 -24.64
N ILE A 41 0.71 1.55 -23.44
CA ILE A 41 -0.31 1.07 -22.49
C ILE A 41 -0.40 1.89 -21.21
N GLN A 42 0.38 2.97 -21.12
CA GLN A 42 0.38 3.83 -19.93
C GLN A 42 -0.92 4.64 -19.83
N LYS A 43 -1.38 4.82 -18.60
CA LYS A 43 -2.53 5.64 -18.25
C LYS A 43 -2.09 6.79 -17.36
N PRO A 44 -2.63 8.01 -17.53
CA PRO A 44 -2.33 9.11 -16.63
C PRO A 44 -2.95 8.85 -15.26
N ILE A 45 -2.28 9.32 -14.21
CA ILE A 45 -2.88 9.46 -12.89
C ILE A 45 -3.54 10.83 -12.87
N ASP A 46 -4.85 10.87 -12.69
CA ASP A 46 -5.60 12.11 -12.53
C ASP A 46 -5.41 12.63 -11.10
N PHE A 47 -4.37 13.43 -10.94
CA PHE A 47 -4.02 14.04 -9.66
C PHE A 47 -3.50 15.46 -9.89
N PRO A 48 -3.83 16.42 -9.02
CA PRO A 48 -3.50 17.85 -9.22
C PRO A 48 -2.03 18.16 -8.93
N PHE A 49 -1.11 17.40 -9.48
CA PHE A 49 0.31 17.69 -9.43
C PHE A 49 0.76 18.57 -10.60
N ARG A 50 1.81 19.36 -10.39
CA ARG A 50 2.48 20.09 -11.44
C ARG A 50 3.07 19.15 -12.52
N HIS A 51 3.54 17.97 -12.11
CA HIS A 51 4.06 16.94 -13.01
C HIS A 51 3.04 15.81 -13.15
N ARG A 52 2.78 15.37 -14.37
CA ARG A 52 1.91 14.23 -14.66
C ARG A 52 2.63 12.93 -14.34
N PHE A 53 1.97 12.09 -13.60
CA PHE A 53 2.40 10.71 -13.35
C PHE A 53 1.64 9.75 -14.26
N TRP A 54 2.27 8.63 -14.56
CA TRP A 54 1.75 7.61 -15.45
C TRP A 54 1.95 6.25 -14.81
N PHE A 55 1.05 5.33 -15.05
CA PHE A 55 1.19 3.93 -14.67
C PHE A 55 0.80 3.04 -15.84
N CYS A 56 1.22 1.77 -15.79
CA CYS A 56 0.79 0.76 -16.75
C CYS A 56 0.40 -0.53 -16.01
N ILE A 57 -0.56 -1.23 -16.59
CA ILE A 57 -1.06 -2.52 -16.09
C ILE A 57 -0.70 -3.56 -17.16
N PRO A 58 0.43 -4.27 -17.02
CA PRO A 58 0.77 -5.36 -17.92
C PRO A 58 -0.17 -6.55 -17.72
N ASP A 59 -0.29 -7.42 -18.74
CA ASP A 59 -1.20 -8.57 -18.72
C ASP A 59 -0.93 -9.52 -17.54
N SER A 60 0.32 -9.69 -17.15
CA SER A 60 0.70 -10.48 -15.97
C SER A 60 0.14 -9.93 -14.65
N LEU A 61 -0.09 -8.61 -14.57
CA LEU A 61 -0.72 -7.97 -13.41
C LEU A 61 -2.24 -8.11 -13.45
N GLN A 62 -2.86 -8.13 -14.63
CA GLN A 62 -4.29 -8.30 -14.81
C GLN A 62 -4.83 -9.56 -14.12
N ALA A 63 -4.14 -10.68 -14.31
CA ALA A 63 -4.52 -11.96 -13.69
C ALA A 63 -4.47 -11.87 -12.14
N ARG A 64 -3.46 -11.17 -11.60
CA ARG A 64 -3.33 -10.95 -10.15
C ARG A 64 -4.42 -10.03 -9.60
N LEU A 65 -4.74 -8.95 -10.33
CA LEU A 65 -5.84 -8.04 -9.95
C LEU A 65 -7.17 -8.79 -9.93
N HIS A 66 -7.45 -9.61 -10.95
CA HIS A 66 -8.65 -10.44 -10.97
C HIS A 66 -8.74 -11.41 -9.78
N LEU A 67 -7.60 -12.02 -9.40
CA LEU A 67 -7.55 -12.89 -8.23
C LEU A 67 -7.85 -12.12 -6.93
N ILE A 68 -7.30 -10.91 -6.80
CA ILE A 68 -7.55 -10.03 -5.64
C ILE A 68 -9.03 -9.65 -5.61
N ASP A 69 -9.60 -9.18 -6.71
CA ASP A 69 -11.01 -8.79 -6.79
C ASP A 69 -11.94 -9.95 -6.41
N LYS A 70 -11.65 -11.15 -6.94
CA LYS A 70 -12.40 -12.37 -6.61
C LYS A 70 -12.28 -12.75 -5.14
N SER A 71 -11.09 -12.63 -4.55
CA SER A 71 -10.82 -13.07 -3.17
C SER A 71 -11.26 -12.03 -2.14
N CYS A 72 -11.15 -10.74 -2.46
CA CYS A 72 -11.50 -9.64 -1.55
C CYS A 72 -12.93 -9.15 -1.71
N GLY A 73 -13.60 -9.45 -2.83
CA GLY A 73 -15.00 -9.09 -3.09
C GLY A 73 -16.03 -9.97 -2.37
N SER A 74 -15.58 -11.04 -1.69
CA SER A 74 -16.50 -11.91 -0.95
C SER A 74 -16.88 -11.25 0.39
N THR A 75 -18.16 -11.37 0.73
CA THR A 75 -18.68 -11.00 2.06
C THR A 75 -17.97 -11.86 3.11
N ILE A 76 -17.28 -11.24 4.06
CA ILE A 76 -16.72 -11.97 5.21
C ILE A 76 -17.91 -12.63 5.92
N GLY A 77 -17.94 -13.97 5.89
CA GLY A 77 -18.98 -14.74 6.55
C GLY A 77 -18.99 -14.45 8.04
N THR A 78 -19.95 -13.67 8.50
CA THR A 78 -20.12 -13.28 9.90
C THR A 78 -20.90 -14.31 10.70
N SER A 79 -21.06 -15.52 10.19
CA SER A 79 -21.84 -16.61 10.80
C SER A 79 -21.33 -17.06 12.17
N SER A 80 -20.11 -16.69 12.56
CA SER A 80 -19.54 -17.03 13.89
C SER A 80 -19.70 -15.97 14.97
N LEU A 81 -20.22 -14.78 14.64
CA LEU A 81 -20.43 -13.68 15.58
C LEU A 81 -21.93 -13.55 15.96
N GLY A 82 -22.51 -14.65 16.43
CA GLY A 82 -23.90 -14.66 16.89
C GLY A 82 -24.16 -13.61 17.97
N GLY A 83 -25.23 -12.81 17.81
CA GLY A 83 -25.71 -11.90 18.81
C GLY A 83 -25.47 -10.40 18.58
N PHE A 84 -24.63 -10.02 17.65
CA PHE A 84 -24.41 -8.59 17.32
C PHE A 84 -25.15 -8.17 16.03
N GLY A 85 -25.69 -6.97 16.02
CA GLY A 85 -26.25 -6.37 14.81
C GLY A 85 -25.19 -6.23 13.72
N ARG A 86 -25.58 -6.32 12.43
CA ARG A 86 -24.68 -6.29 11.26
C ARG A 86 -23.75 -5.05 11.26
N SER A 87 -24.23 -3.92 11.75
CA SER A 87 -23.47 -2.67 11.84
C SER A 87 -22.40 -2.73 12.94
N GLU A 88 -22.69 -3.34 14.08
CA GLU A 88 -21.75 -3.50 15.19
C GLU A 88 -20.67 -4.52 14.87
N GLN A 89 -21.02 -5.62 14.20
CA GLN A 89 -20.07 -6.62 13.70
C GLN A 89 -19.08 -5.98 12.71
N ASN A 90 -19.57 -5.20 11.75
CA ASN A 90 -18.73 -4.51 10.79
C ASN A 90 -17.79 -3.49 11.47
N ARG A 91 -18.29 -2.77 12.47
CA ARG A 91 -17.48 -1.82 13.24
C ARG A 91 -16.40 -2.51 14.06
N PHE A 92 -16.71 -3.64 14.69
CA PHE A 92 -15.74 -4.44 15.44
C PHE A 92 -14.67 -5.02 14.53
N LEU A 93 -15.07 -5.61 13.39
CA LEU A 93 -14.16 -6.16 12.40
C LEU A 93 -13.24 -5.08 11.82
N LEU A 94 -13.79 -3.93 11.44
CA LEU A 94 -13.01 -2.81 10.93
C LEU A 94 -11.97 -2.32 11.94
N LYS A 95 -12.37 -2.16 13.21
CA LYS A 95 -11.44 -1.77 14.28
C LYS A 95 -10.32 -2.80 14.48
N SER A 96 -10.65 -4.08 14.42
CA SER A 96 -9.67 -5.16 14.55
C SER A 96 -8.71 -5.19 13.37
N LEU A 97 -9.22 -5.04 12.15
CA LEU A 97 -8.40 -4.98 10.92
C LEU A 97 -7.45 -3.79 10.93
N ILE A 98 -7.93 -2.60 11.30
CA ILE A 98 -7.09 -1.40 11.40
C ILE A 98 -5.95 -1.60 12.41
N MET A 99 -6.22 -2.23 13.56
CA MET A 99 -5.16 -2.51 14.54
C MET A 99 -4.13 -3.51 14.02
N GLU A 100 -4.59 -4.59 13.39
CA GLU A 100 -3.68 -5.60 12.82
C GLU A 100 -2.83 -5.02 11.70
N GLU A 101 -3.43 -4.26 10.80
CA GLU A 101 -2.72 -3.61 9.70
C GLU A 101 -1.68 -2.61 10.20
N ALA A 102 -2.03 -1.77 11.17
CA ALA A 102 -1.10 -0.81 11.76
C ALA A 102 0.13 -1.49 12.40
N ILE A 103 -0.08 -2.64 13.06
CA ILE A 103 1.00 -3.41 13.68
C ILE A 103 1.87 -4.07 12.61
N THR A 104 1.26 -4.78 11.66
CA THR A 104 2.01 -5.53 10.64
C THR A 104 2.75 -4.60 9.69
N SER A 105 2.16 -3.49 9.31
CA SER A 105 2.80 -2.47 8.47
C SER A 105 4.03 -1.88 9.15
N ALA A 106 3.91 -1.47 10.44
CA ALA A 106 5.06 -0.96 11.20
C ALA A 106 6.17 -2.02 11.36
N GLN A 107 5.81 -3.30 11.56
CA GLN A 107 6.79 -4.39 11.64
C GLN A 107 7.51 -4.63 10.32
N LEU A 108 6.81 -4.53 9.18
CA LEU A 108 7.43 -4.59 7.85
C LEU A 108 8.41 -3.42 7.61
N GLU A 109 8.16 -2.27 8.21
CA GLU A 109 9.03 -1.09 8.18
C GLU A 109 10.17 -1.14 9.23
N GLY A 110 10.27 -2.25 9.98
CA GLY A 110 11.38 -2.51 10.92
C GLY A 110 11.07 -2.30 12.39
N ALA A 111 9.82 -2.01 12.79
CA ALA A 111 9.46 -1.92 14.20
C ALA A 111 9.61 -3.29 14.91
N ALA A 112 10.42 -3.34 15.96
CA ALA A 112 10.74 -4.58 16.69
C ALA A 112 9.75 -4.94 17.80
N THR A 113 8.73 -4.09 18.04
CA THR A 113 7.70 -4.34 19.07
C THR A 113 6.91 -5.60 18.76
N THR A 114 6.77 -6.49 19.76
CA THR A 114 5.99 -7.71 19.57
C THR A 114 4.50 -7.41 19.37
N ARG A 115 3.83 -8.26 18.56
CA ARG A 115 2.40 -8.10 18.25
C ARG A 115 1.52 -8.03 19.52
N LYS A 116 1.85 -8.81 20.55
CA LYS A 116 1.12 -8.78 21.84
C LYS A 116 1.21 -7.42 22.51
N VAL A 117 2.44 -6.92 22.69
CA VAL A 117 2.70 -5.61 23.32
C VAL A 117 2.03 -4.47 22.54
N ALA A 118 2.14 -4.49 21.21
CA ALA A 118 1.51 -3.51 20.33
C ALA A 118 -0.02 -3.53 20.45
N LYS A 119 -0.62 -4.72 20.44
CA LYS A 119 -2.08 -4.90 20.57
C LYS A 119 -2.61 -4.43 21.93
N ASP A 120 -1.90 -4.75 23.00
CA ASP A 120 -2.25 -4.32 24.35
C ASP A 120 -2.10 -2.80 24.50
N MET A 121 -1.05 -2.21 23.90
CA MET A 121 -0.86 -0.77 23.87
C MET A 121 -2.02 -0.04 23.16
N LEU A 122 -2.40 -0.49 21.95
CA LEU A 122 -3.48 0.12 21.19
C LEU A 122 -4.86 -0.04 21.88
N LYS A 123 -5.09 -1.18 22.53
CA LYS A 123 -6.34 -1.44 23.26
C LYS A 123 -6.47 -0.60 24.53
N SER A 124 -5.40 -0.53 25.32
CA SER A 124 -5.36 0.25 26.56
C SER A 124 -5.16 1.75 26.36
N GLN A 125 -4.85 2.17 25.13
CA GLN A 125 -4.55 3.57 24.77
C GLN A 125 -3.40 4.16 25.60
N ARG A 126 -2.48 3.32 26.09
CA ARG A 126 -1.30 3.82 26.79
C ARG A 126 -0.38 4.60 25.87
N LYS A 127 0.33 5.57 26.39
CA LYS A 127 1.34 6.33 25.64
C LYS A 127 2.45 5.41 25.14
N PRO A 128 2.92 5.58 23.89
CA PRO A 128 4.07 4.85 23.37
C PRO A 128 5.35 5.26 24.11
N LYS A 129 6.26 4.32 24.35
CA LYS A 129 7.50 4.51 25.09
C LYS A 129 8.75 4.44 24.21
N THR A 130 8.65 3.77 23.08
CA THR A 130 9.77 3.57 22.14
C THR A 130 9.43 4.13 20.78
N LYS A 131 10.44 4.33 19.94
CA LYS A 131 10.28 4.77 18.54
C LYS A 131 9.39 3.78 17.76
N ASP A 132 9.58 2.48 17.96
CA ASP A 132 8.77 1.43 17.34
C ASP A 132 7.29 1.51 17.74
N GLU A 133 7.04 1.76 19.03
CA GLU A 133 5.68 1.94 19.54
C GLU A 133 5.03 3.22 18.97
N ILE A 134 5.82 4.30 18.79
CA ILE A 134 5.36 5.54 18.13
C ILE A 134 4.96 5.25 16.68
N MET A 135 5.77 4.52 15.93
CA MET A 135 5.45 4.12 14.56
C MET A 135 4.12 3.36 14.48
N ILE A 136 3.90 2.40 15.38
CA ILE A 136 2.64 1.63 15.42
C ILE A 136 1.44 2.53 15.72
N VAL A 137 1.56 3.44 16.70
CA VAL A 137 0.49 4.38 17.05
C VAL A 137 0.20 5.33 15.89
N ASN A 138 1.24 5.86 15.24
CA ASN A 138 1.10 6.72 14.07
C ASN A 138 0.37 6.00 12.92
N ASN A 139 0.77 4.77 12.60
CA ASN A 139 0.11 3.96 11.57
C ASN A 139 -1.36 3.69 11.94
N TYR A 140 -1.65 3.42 13.21
CA TYR A 140 -3.03 3.26 13.66
C TYR A 140 -3.87 4.53 13.46
N HIS A 141 -3.34 5.70 13.81
CA HIS A 141 -4.02 6.98 13.58
C HIS A 141 -4.17 7.29 12.10
N LEU A 142 -3.12 7.00 11.31
CA LEU A 142 -3.13 7.15 9.86
C LEU A 142 -4.24 6.33 9.21
N MET A 143 -4.35 5.04 9.55
CA MET A 143 -5.39 4.15 9.03
C MET A 143 -6.80 4.62 9.41
N LYS A 144 -7.00 5.07 10.65
CA LYS A 144 -8.28 5.66 11.07
C LYS A 144 -8.62 6.88 10.24
N LYS A 145 -7.65 7.80 10.06
CA LYS A 145 -7.83 9.01 9.27
C LYS A 145 -8.14 8.70 7.81
N ALA A 146 -7.46 7.74 7.22
CA ALA A 146 -7.73 7.29 5.86
C ALA A 146 -9.17 6.75 5.70
N VAL A 147 -9.69 5.99 6.66
CA VAL A 147 -11.08 5.52 6.65
C VAL A 147 -12.08 6.69 6.74
N GLU A 148 -11.80 7.71 7.54
CA GLU A 148 -12.64 8.92 7.62
C GLU A 148 -12.67 9.66 6.28
N LEU A 149 -11.54 9.72 5.59
CA LEU A 149 -11.35 10.47 4.34
C LEU A 149 -11.72 9.67 3.07
N LYS A 150 -12.14 8.41 3.19
CA LYS A 150 -12.34 7.49 2.06
C LYS A 150 -13.23 8.02 0.91
N ASN A 151 -14.14 8.92 1.21
CA ASN A 151 -15.07 9.52 0.23
C ASN A 151 -14.66 10.95 -0.16
N THR A 152 -13.53 11.44 0.34
CA THR A 152 -13.00 12.77 0.01
C THR A 152 -12.05 12.66 -1.18
N PRO A 153 -12.15 13.52 -2.19
CA PRO A 153 -11.20 13.54 -3.29
C PRO A 153 -9.77 13.72 -2.79
N LEU A 154 -8.84 13.01 -3.40
CA LEU A 154 -7.43 13.09 -3.04
C LEU A 154 -6.86 14.47 -3.41
N SER A 155 -6.16 15.11 -2.46
CA SER A 155 -5.50 16.41 -2.66
C SER A 155 -4.06 16.37 -2.12
N VAL A 156 -3.25 17.36 -2.51
CA VAL A 156 -1.87 17.51 -2.01
C VAL A 156 -1.87 17.77 -0.51
N GLU A 157 -2.76 18.61 -0.03
CA GLU A 157 -2.92 18.95 1.39
C GLU A 157 -3.24 17.70 2.20
N MET A 158 -4.17 16.87 1.70
CA MET A 158 -4.53 15.60 2.34
C MET A 158 -3.32 14.67 2.46
N ILE A 159 -2.52 14.53 1.40
CA ILE A 159 -1.31 13.69 1.43
C ILE A 159 -0.31 14.21 2.45
N LEU A 160 -0.09 15.52 2.49
CA LEU A 160 0.82 16.14 3.45
C LEU A 160 0.34 15.96 4.89
N ASP A 161 -0.97 16.04 5.12
CA ASP A 161 -1.55 15.80 6.45
C ASP A 161 -1.40 14.34 6.88
N LEU A 162 -1.67 13.39 5.98
CA LEU A 162 -1.46 11.97 6.25
C LEU A 162 0.03 11.68 6.51
N HIS A 163 0.93 12.28 5.74
CA HIS A 163 2.37 12.16 5.97
C HIS A 163 2.79 12.70 7.36
N ARG A 164 2.26 13.85 7.79
CA ARG A 164 2.54 14.39 9.13
C ARG A 164 2.10 13.43 10.23
N ILE A 165 0.93 12.78 10.07
CA ILE A 165 0.46 11.76 11.02
C ILE A 165 1.43 10.58 11.06
N ALA A 166 1.84 10.06 9.91
CA ALA A 166 2.73 8.92 9.81
C ALA A 166 4.10 9.17 10.46
N THR A 167 4.64 10.38 10.31
CA THR A 167 6.01 10.74 10.74
C THR A 167 6.08 11.41 12.11
N SER A 168 4.94 11.68 12.76
CA SER A 168 4.87 12.40 14.03
C SER A 168 5.75 11.73 15.11
N ASN A 169 6.75 12.46 15.64
CA ASN A 169 7.69 11.99 16.66
C ASN A 169 8.43 10.69 16.33
N ALA A 170 8.34 10.20 15.09
CA ALA A 170 9.04 8.99 14.64
C ALA A 170 10.36 9.31 13.91
N ILE A 171 10.45 10.50 13.32
CA ILE A 171 11.64 11.00 12.61
C ILE A 171 12.25 12.12 13.45
N GLU A 172 13.54 12.02 13.74
CA GLU A 172 14.31 13.11 14.31
C GLU A 172 14.48 14.19 13.23
N ASN A 173 14.18 15.44 13.59
CA ASN A 173 14.42 16.61 12.72
C ASN A 173 15.92 16.90 12.63
#